data_e7da03517e2aad526ebaf495a2ca6de5
#
_entry.id   e7da03517e2aad526ebaf495a2ca6de5
#
_cell.length_a   1.000
_cell.length_b   1.000
_cell.length_c   1.000
_cell.angle_alpha   90.00
_cell.angle_beta   90.00
_cell.angle_gamma   90.00
#
_symmetry.space_group_name_H-M   'P 1'
#
loop_
_entity.id
_entity.type
_entity.pdbx_description
1 polymer ?
#
loop_
_entity_poly.entity_id
_entity_poly.type
_entity_poly.pdbx_seq_one_letter_code
_entity_poly.pdbx_strand_id
1 'polypeptide(L)'
;MAVNNRRLRVTELDFDNIKSNLKTFLKNQTQFKDYDFEGSGMNILLDTLAYNTHYLGFNANMVANEMFLDSASLRSSVVSHAKSLGYEVTSARASYATLNINLSTSDAFKTMPAGTECYSIRYYVF
;
A
#
# COMPACT_ATOMS: atom_id res chain seq x y z
N MET A 1 17.76 -12.22 -0.16
CA MET A 1 16.98 -12.06 -1.41
C MET A 1 16.58 -10.60 -1.52
N ALA A 2 17.08 -9.88 -2.53
CA ALA A 2 16.68 -8.50 -2.75
C ALA A 2 15.22 -8.50 -3.23
N VAL A 3 14.33 -7.89 -2.46
CA VAL A 3 12.95 -7.63 -2.88
C VAL A 3 13.03 -6.64 -4.03
N ASN A 4 12.92 -7.16 -5.25
CA ASN A 4 12.86 -6.34 -6.45
C ASN A 4 11.49 -5.64 -6.46
N ASN A 5 11.46 -4.42 -5.96
CA ASN A 5 10.24 -3.61 -5.86
C ASN A 5 9.85 -3.15 -7.28
N ARG A 6 9.18 -4.03 -8.02
CA ARG A 6 8.62 -3.76 -9.35
C ARG A 6 7.39 -2.86 -9.25
N ARG A 7 7.59 -1.65 -8.77
CA ARG A 7 6.57 -0.62 -8.93
C ARG A 7 6.65 -0.10 -10.36
N LEU A 8 5.53 -0.15 -11.07
CA LEU A 8 5.36 0.58 -12.31
C LEU A 8 5.64 2.06 -12.03
N ARG A 9 6.77 2.55 -12.51
CA ARG A 9 7.09 3.96 -12.51
C ARG A 9 6.66 4.53 -13.85
N VAL A 10 5.59 5.29 -13.88
CA VAL A 10 5.28 6.16 -15.01
C VAL A 10 6.22 7.36 -14.89
N THR A 11 7.21 7.43 -15.77
CA THR A 11 8.35 8.34 -15.66
C THR A 11 8.03 9.81 -16.00
N GLU A 12 6.83 10.14 -16.45
CA GLU A 12 6.49 11.49 -16.92
C GLU A 12 5.25 12.06 -16.22
N LEU A 13 5.18 11.91 -14.90
CA LEU A 13 4.13 12.52 -14.07
C LEU A 13 4.53 13.89 -13.51
N ASP A 14 5.68 14.40 -13.91
CA ASP A 14 6.14 15.71 -13.47
C ASP A 14 5.36 16.83 -14.14
N PHE A 15 4.80 17.72 -13.33
CA PHE A 15 4.00 18.85 -13.79
C PHE A 15 4.73 19.74 -14.81
N ASP A 16 6.00 20.06 -14.54
CA ASP A 16 6.80 20.93 -15.40
C ASP A 16 7.08 20.28 -16.75
N ASN A 17 7.33 18.98 -16.79
CA ASN A 17 7.49 18.22 -18.02
C ASN A 17 6.20 18.17 -18.84
N ILE A 18 5.05 17.96 -18.19
CA ILE A 18 3.75 17.95 -18.87
C ILE A 18 3.47 19.34 -19.48
N LYS A 19 3.69 20.42 -18.71
CA LYS A 19 3.52 21.78 -19.18
C LYS A 19 4.44 22.11 -20.37
N SER A 20 5.71 21.70 -20.28
CA SER A 20 6.70 21.87 -21.36
C SER A 20 6.29 21.14 -22.64
N ASN A 21 5.80 19.91 -22.51
CA ASN A 21 5.30 19.12 -23.65
C ASN A 21 4.07 19.78 -24.29
N LEU A 22 3.13 20.30 -23.48
CA LEU A 22 1.97 21.04 -23.97
C LEU A 22 2.39 22.31 -24.70
N LYS A 23 3.34 23.09 -24.16
CA LYS A 23 3.90 24.26 -24.84
C LYS A 23 4.56 23.89 -26.16
N THR A 24 5.32 22.82 -26.20
CA THR A 24 5.98 22.32 -27.43
C THR A 24 4.95 21.90 -28.48
N PHE A 25 3.86 21.25 -28.06
CA PHE A 25 2.76 20.91 -28.95
C PHE A 25 2.09 22.16 -29.54
N LEU A 26 1.80 23.15 -28.72
CA LEU A 26 1.17 24.41 -29.17
C LEU A 26 2.08 25.24 -30.08
N LYS A 27 3.40 25.17 -29.90
CA LYS A 27 4.38 25.83 -30.78
C LYS A 27 4.25 25.40 -32.23
N ASN A 28 3.82 24.17 -32.47
CA ASN A 28 3.59 23.63 -33.81
C ASN A 28 2.24 24.05 -34.41
N GLN A 29 1.37 24.71 -33.61
CA GLN A 29 0.06 25.18 -34.04
C GLN A 29 0.13 26.68 -34.41
N THR A 30 -0.33 27.02 -35.59
CA THR A 30 -0.29 28.42 -36.08
C THR A 30 -1.41 29.30 -35.49
N GLN A 31 -2.42 28.70 -34.86
CA GLN A 31 -3.63 29.38 -34.39
C GLN A 31 -3.46 30.00 -32.98
N PHE A 32 -2.51 29.52 -32.18
CA PHE A 32 -2.30 29.97 -30.80
C PHE A 32 -0.96 30.69 -30.69
N LYS A 33 -0.97 31.99 -30.43
CA LYS A 33 0.24 32.83 -30.35
C LYS A 33 0.60 33.26 -28.92
N ASP A 34 -0.37 33.28 -27.99
CA ASP A 34 -0.20 33.84 -26.64
C ASP A 34 0.10 32.81 -25.55
N TYR A 35 0.45 31.57 -25.94
CA TYR A 35 0.68 30.47 -25.00
C TYR A 35 1.95 30.63 -24.15
N ASP A 36 2.90 31.43 -24.59
CA ASP A 36 4.21 31.61 -23.93
C ASP A 36 4.25 32.82 -22.99
N PHE A 37 3.21 33.65 -22.98
CA PHE A 37 3.11 34.80 -22.10
C PHE A 37 2.56 34.38 -20.73
N GLU A 38 3.35 34.55 -19.65
CA GLU A 38 2.99 34.06 -18.30
C GLU A 38 1.68 34.64 -17.75
N GLY A 39 1.29 35.86 -18.14
CA GLY A 39 0.04 36.47 -17.74
C GLY A 39 -1.15 36.18 -18.65
N SER A 40 -0.99 35.39 -19.70
CA SER A 40 -2.07 35.10 -20.63
C SER A 40 -3.07 34.09 -20.06
N GLY A 41 -4.35 34.27 -20.44
CA GLY A 41 -5.39 33.29 -20.10
C GLY A 41 -5.09 31.88 -20.64
N MET A 42 -4.34 31.78 -21.76
CA MET A 42 -3.91 30.53 -22.35
C MET A 42 -2.89 29.80 -21.45
N ASN A 43 -1.96 30.54 -20.84
CA ASN A 43 -0.99 29.94 -19.92
C ASN A 43 -1.67 29.38 -18.66
N ILE A 44 -2.68 30.10 -18.12
CA ILE A 44 -3.50 29.62 -16.99
C ILE A 44 -4.25 28.34 -17.37
N LEU A 45 -4.78 28.27 -18.60
CA LEU A 45 -5.44 27.08 -19.11
C LEU A 45 -4.46 25.90 -19.23
N LEU A 46 -3.23 26.15 -19.73
CA LEU A 46 -2.17 25.14 -19.79
C LEU A 46 -1.79 24.60 -18.41
N ASP A 47 -1.70 25.47 -17.41
CA ASP A 47 -1.44 25.08 -16.03
C ASP A 47 -2.55 24.19 -15.48
N THR A 48 -3.80 24.54 -15.76
CA THR A 48 -4.96 23.76 -15.35
C THR A 48 -4.96 22.37 -16.03
N LEU A 49 -4.66 22.32 -17.33
CA LEU A 49 -4.58 21.06 -18.07
C LEU A 49 -3.41 20.19 -17.58
N ALA A 50 -2.24 20.80 -17.35
CA ALA A 50 -1.08 20.10 -16.82
C ALA A 50 -1.35 19.51 -15.43
N TYR A 51 -2.00 20.29 -14.55
CA TYR A 51 -2.40 19.83 -13.23
C TYR A 51 -3.39 18.67 -13.30
N ASN A 52 -4.41 18.77 -14.15
CA ASN A 52 -5.39 17.70 -14.33
C ASN A 52 -4.74 16.41 -14.88
N THR A 53 -3.84 16.55 -15.86
CA THR A 53 -3.12 15.43 -16.44
C THR A 53 -2.20 14.76 -15.42
N HIS A 54 -1.49 15.56 -14.62
CA HIS A 54 -0.66 15.07 -13.51
C HIS A 54 -1.49 14.25 -12.52
N TYR A 55 -2.66 14.78 -12.12
CA TYR A 55 -3.54 14.10 -11.16
C TYR A 55 -4.15 12.82 -11.72
N LEU A 56 -4.56 12.83 -13.00
CA LEU A 56 -5.05 11.64 -13.68
C LEU A 56 -3.98 10.57 -13.79
N GLY A 57 -2.75 10.96 -14.16
CA GLY A 57 -1.62 10.04 -14.24
C GLY A 57 -1.28 9.42 -12.87
N PHE A 58 -1.30 10.22 -11.80
CA PHE A 58 -1.10 9.72 -10.44
C PHE A 58 -2.16 8.69 -10.04
N ASN A 59 -3.44 8.99 -10.29
CA ASN A 59 -4.54 8.07 -10.00
C ASN A 59 -4.44 6.79 -10.84
N ALA A 60 -4.11 6.91 -12.13
CA ALA A 60 -3.91 5.76 -13.00
C ALA A 60 -2.78 4.84 -12.51
N ASN A 61 -1.67 5.45 -12.07
CA ASN A 61 -0.55 4.71 -11.50
C ASN A 61 -0.91 4.02 -10.18
N MET A 62 -1.69 4.69 -9.32
CA MET A 62 -2.22 4.08 -8.09
C MET A 62 -3.09 2.86 -8.40
N VAL A 63 -4.04 2.99 -9.32
CA VAL A 63 -4.91 1.88 -9.73
C VAL A 63 -4.11 0.74 -10.33
N ALA A 64 -3.14 1.04 -11.21
CA ALA A 64 -2.29 0.03 -11.82
C ALA A 64 -1.45 -0.74 -10.77
N ASN A 65 -0.94 -0.07 -9.75
CA ASN A 65 -0.22 -0.73 -8.65
C ASN A 65 -1.14 -1.62 -7.80
N GLU A 66 -2.41 -1.23 -7.61
CA GLU A 66 -3.38 -2.02 -6.85
C GLU A 66 -3.91 -3.24 -7.62
N MET A 67 -3.67 -3.33 -8.93
CA MET A 67 -4.09 -4.48 -9.75
C MET A 67 -3.28 -5.76 -9.48
N PHE A 68 -2.08 -5.64 -8.95
CA PHE A 68 -1.19 -6.77 -8.74
C PHE A 68 -0.95 -7.01 -7.26
N LEU A 69 -0.94 -8.26 -6.84
CA LEU A 69 -0.74 -8.65 -5.45
C LEU A 69 0.61 -8.16 -4.89
N ASP A 70 1.67 -8.17 -5.72
CA ASP A 70 3.02 -7.78 -5.32
C ASP A 70 3.18 -6.27 -5.09
N SER A 71 2.37 -5.45 -5.77
CA SER A 71 2.45 -3.99 -5.71
C SER A 71 1.30 -3.34 -4.94
N ALA A 72 0.25 -4.10 -4.64
CA ALA A 72 -0.90 -3.61 -3.89
C ALA A 72 -0.50 -3.15 -2.49
N SER A 73 -0.89 -1.93 -2.13
CA SER A 73 -0.62 -1.31 -0.84
C SER A 73 -1.84 -1.28 0.08
N LEU A 74 -3.04 -1.25 -0.50
CA LEU A 74 -4.28 -1.26 0.26
C LEU A 74 -4.62 -2.68 0.72
N ARG A 75 -4.87 -2.83 2.02
CA ARG A 75 -5.29 -4.12 2.61
C ARG A 75 -6.52 -4.72 1.91
N SER A 76 -7.47 -3.90 1.49
CA SER A 76 -8.67 -4.33 0.77
C SER A 76 -8.33 -5.00 -0.57
N SER A 77 -7.39 -4.42 -1.33
CA SER A 77 -6.94 -4.94 -2.61
C SER A 77 -6.20 -6.27 -2.42
N VAL A 78 -5.26 -6.31 -1.47
CA VAL A 78 -4.50 -7.53 -1.12
C VAL A 78 -5.44 -8.67 -0.70
N VAL A 79 -6.42 -8.37 0.16
CA VAL A 79 -7.43 -9.37 0.60
C VAL A 79 -8.28 -9.85 -0.58
N SER A 80 -8.68 -8.95 -1.48
CA SER A 80 -9.47 -9.31 -2.66
C SER A 80 -8.69 -10.26 -3.58
N HIS A 81 -7.42 -9.94 -3.86
CA HIS A 81 -6.55 -10.79 -4.66
C HIS A 81 -6.27 -12.15 -3.99
N ALA A 82 -6.01 -12.15 -2.68
CA ALA A 82 -5.81 -13.38 -1.93
C ALA A 82 -7.03 -14.31 -1.96
N LYS A 83 -8.23 -13.75 -1.83
CA LYS A 83 -9.49 -14.51 -1.93
C LYS A 83 -9.69 -15.11 -3.32
N SER A 84 -9.36 -14.38 -4.39
CA SER A 84 -9.47 -14.90 -5.76
C SER A 84 -8.52 -16.09 -6.01
N LEU A 85 -7.42 -16.17 -5.27
CA LEU A 85 -6.48 -17.30 -5.28
C LEU A 85 -6.89 -18.44 -4.32
N GLY A 86 -8.04 -18.34 -3.66
CA GLY A 86 -8.54 -19.34 -2.71
C GLY A 86 -7.95 -19.25 -1.30
N TYR A 87 -7.24 -18.16 -0.98
CA TYR A 87 -6.68 -17.97 0.36
C TYR A 87 -7.73 -17.37 1.30
N GLU A 88 -7.96 -18.03 2.44
CA GLU A 88 -8.83 -17.51 3.50
C GLU A 88 -8.06 -16.57 4.41
N VAL A 89 -8.45 -15.29 4.39
CA VAL A 89 -7.80 -14.26 5.19
C VAL A 89 -8.32 -14.30 6.62
N THR A 90 -7.46 -14.66 7.55
CA THR A 90 -7.75 -14.70 8.98
C THR A 90 -7.11 -13.52 9.72
N SER A 91 -7.72 -13.10 10.83
CA SER A 91 -7.10 -12.15 11.75
C SER A 91 -5.98 -12.83 12.55
N ALA A 92 -5.05 -12.04 13.05
CA ALA A 92 -4.06 -12.52 14.01
C ALA A 92 -4.79 -13.10 15.24
N ARG A 93 -4.45 -14.33 15.60
CA ARG A 93 -4.97 -15.01 16.79
C ARG A 93 -3.82 -15.23 17.77
N ALA A 94 -4.09 -15.05 19.06
CA ALA A 94 -3.17 -15.46 20.08
C ALA A 94 -2.99 -17.00 20.04
N SER A 95 -1.80 -17.47 20.29
CA SER A 95 -1.55 -18.90 20.48
C SER A 95 -2.24 -19.36 21.76
N TYR A 96 -2.78 -20.55 21.74
CA TYR A 96 -3.37 -21.20 22.91
C TYR A 96 -2.76 -22.58 23.11
N ALA A 97 -2.68 -23.00 24.34
CA ALA A 97 -2.24 -24.34 24.70
C ALA A 97 -3.14 -24.90 25.81
N THR A 98 -3.45 -26.19 25.73
CA THR A 98 -4.14 -26.89 26.80
C THR A 98 -3.09 -27.57 27.66
N LEU A 99 -3.09 -27.25 28.94
CA LEU A 99 -2.16 -27.81 29.91
C LEU A 99 -2.88 -28.80 30.82
N ASN A 100 -2.33 -30.01 31.00
CA ASN A 100 -2.75 -30.93 32.02
C ASN A 100 -1.91 -30.71 33.29
N ILE A 101 -2.54 -30.21 34.32
CA ILE A 101 -1.86 -29.92 35.59
C ILE A 101 -2.22 -30.99 36.59
N ASN A 102 -1.24 -31.78 37.00
CA ASN A 102 -1.38 -32.77 38.06
C ASN A 102 -0.84 -32.18 39.36
N LEU A 103 -1.72 -31.98 40.32
CA LEU A 103 -1.39 -31.42 41.64
C LEU A 103 -1.48 -32.53 42.69
N SER A 104 -0.36 -32.78 43.40
CA SER A 104 -0.34 -33.60 44.59
C SER A 104 -0.42 -32.64 45.79
N THR A 105 -1.55 -32.61 46.44
CA THR A 105 -1.76 -31.76 47.63
C THR A 105 -2.41 -32.55 48.75
N SER A 106 -2.05 -32.23 49.97
CA SER A 106 -2.70 -32.78 51.17
C SER A 106 -4.02 -32.09 51.51
N ASP A 107 -4.28 -30.96 50.88
CA ASP A 107 -5.48 -30.13 51.10
C ASP A 107 -6.65 -30.61 50.25
N ALA A 108 -7.88 -30.63 50.83
CA ALA A 108 -9.09 -31.07 50.14
C ALA A 108 -9.46 -30.24 48.93
N PHE A 109 -9.06 -28.94 48.88
CA PHE A 109 -9.32 -28.01 47.80
C PHE A 109 -8.14 -27.07 47.59
N LYS A 110 -7.78 -26.87 46.31
CA LYS A 110 -6.79 -25.87 45.89
C LYS A 110 -7.40 -25.01 44.79
N THR A 111 -7.44 -23.72 45.01
CA THR A 111 -7.91 -22.76 43.97
C THR A 111 -6.74 -22.12 43.30
N MET A 112 -6.77 -22.08 41.96
CA MET A 112 -5.82 -21.37 41.14
C MET A 112 -6.40 -19.96 40.85
N PRO A 113 -5.76 -18.87 41.28
CA PRO A 113 -6.27 -17.53 41.03
C PRO A 113 -6.28 -17.23 39.51
N ALA A 114 -7.26 -16.42 39.08
CA ALA A 114 -7.31 -15.94 37.73
C ALA A 114 -6.05 -15.11 37.40
N GLY A 115 -5.45 -15.34 36.22
CA GLY A 115 -4.21 -14.67 35.83
C GLY A 115 -2.92 -15.37 36.27
N THR A 116 -3.01 -16.62 36.77
CA THR A 116 -1.83 -17.42 37.04
C THR A 116 -1.02 -17.64 35.75
N GLU A 117 0.25 -17.24 35.77
CA GLU A 117 1.15 -17.42 34.63
C GLU A 117 1.86 -18.78 34.70
N CYS A 118 1.84 -19.50 33.56
CA CYS A 118 2.54 -20.76 33.43
C CYS A 118 3.76 -20.57 32.52
N TYR A 119 4.94 -20.86 33.02
CA TYR A 119 6.19 -20.77 32.28
C TYR A 119 6.69 -22.16 31.89
N SER A 120 7.06 -22.35 30.60
CA SER A 120 7.75 -23.56 30.17
C SER A 120 9.26 -23.32 30.26
N ILE A 121 9.95 -24.15 31.04
CA ILE A 121 11.40 -24.16 31.11
C ILE A 121 11.89 -25.07 29.97
N ARG A 122 12.48 -24.51 28.92
CA ARG A 122 13.19 -25.29 27.90
C ARG A 122 14.61 -25.53 28.37
N TYR A 123 14.91 -26.78 28.71
CA TYR A 123 16.30 -27.20 28.83
C TYR A 123 16.83 -27.47 27.42
N TYR A 124 17.80 -26.71 26.97
CA TYR A 124 18.62 -27.05 25.81
C TYR A 124 19.65 -28.09 26.29
N VAL A 125 19.49 -29.34 25.86
CA VAL A 125 20.55 -30.33 25.98
C VAL A 125 21.50 -30.05 24.83
N PHE A 126 22.72 -29.61 25.13
CA PHE A 126 23.83 -29.48 24.18
C PHE A 126 24.45 -30.83 23.87
#